data_54fd97b416d44f581f4766f44535a290
#
_entry.id   54fd97b416d44f581f4766f44535a290
#
_cell.length_a   1.000
_cell.length_b   1.000
_cell.length_c   1.000
_cell.angle_alpha   90.00
_cell.angle_beta   90.00
_cell.angle_gamma   90.00
#
_symmetry.space_group_name_H-M   'P 1'
#
loop_
_entity.id
_entity.type
_entity.pdbx_description
1 polymer ?
#
loop_
_entity_poly.entity_id
_entity_poly.type
_entity_poly.pdbx_seq_one_letter_code
_entity_poly.pdbx_strand_id
1 'polypeptide(L)'
;SFSTPPDGANPTMTMYLWAGPAGEPLTINNSSMAGSYLAIPASFGVGLPAETPLTAELALVTDSSVINGDLYDACQSITNGSEISGKIAVIRRGTCEFGFKILAAQAEGAIGVVIVNNVAGGAIPMGEGADDASNTPPSVMVSQDIGEDIISALLSGESISASLLDTSGFD
;
A
#
# COMPACT_ATOMS: atom_id res chain seq x y z
N SER A 1 -13.73 -1.59 35.18
CA SER A 1 -13.12 -1.37 35.17
C SER A 1 -12.88 -1.31 35.29
N PHE A 2 -12.95 -1.25 35.12
CA PHE A 2 -12.19 -1.11 35.06
C PHE A 2 -11.97 -0.81 35.73
N SER A 3 -12.18 -0.86 35.93
CA SER A 3 -11.54 -0.49 36.38
C SER A 3 -11.07 -0.34 36.73
N THR A 4 -11.03 -0.32 36.85
CA THR A 4 -10.20 -0.07 37.04
C THR A 4 -9.79 -0.14 37.33
N PRO A 5 -9.65 -0.09 37.65
CA PRO A 5 -8.91 -0.01 37.76
C PRO A 5 -8.63 -0.02 38.19
N PRO A 6 -8.60 0.00 38.43
CA PRO A 6 -8.01 0.18 38.59
C PRO A 6 -7.52 0.26 38.61
N ASP A 7 -7.43 0.32 38.59
CA ASP A 7 -6.80 0.39 38.25
C ASP A 7 -6.35 0.52 37.75
N GLY A 8 -6.35 0.69 37.79
CA GLY A 8 -5.87 0.94 36.91
C GLY A 8 -5.75 0.79 36.24
N ALA A 9 -5.69 0.65 36.31
CA ALA A 9 -5.53 0.40 35.35
C ALA A 9 -5.64 0.37 34.66
N ASN A 10 -5.82 0.33 34.18
CA ASN A 10 -5.77 0.22 33.13
C ASN A 10 -5.69 0.41 32.43
N PRO A 11 -5.56 0.57 32.46
CA PRO A 11 -5.48 0.64 31.43
C PRO A 11 -5.40 0.53 30.65
N THR A 12 -5.39 0.52 30.42
CA THR A 12 -5.31 0.25 29.41
C THR A 12 -5.54 0.13 28.64
N MET A 13 -5.77 0.37 28.43
CA MET A 13 -5.98 0.13 27.51
C MET A 13 -5.88 0.39 26.70
N THR A 14 -5.89 0.54 26.61
CA THR A 14 -5.80 0.69 25.64
C THR A 14 -5.74 0.70 24.85
N MET A 15 -5.70 0.85 24.63
CA MET A 15 -5.62 0.78 23.68
C MET A 15 -5.74 0.57 22.88
N TYR A 16 -5.99 0.49 22.76
CA TYR A 16 -6.19 0.19 21.79
C TYR A 16 -6.31 0.21 21.02
N LEU A 17 -6.17 0.49 21.03
CA LEU A 17 -6.34 0.31 20.25
C LEU A 17 -6.40 0.37 19.42
N TRP A 18 -6.13 0.61 19.59
CA TRP A 18 -6.45 0.60 18.72
C TRP A 18 -6.01 0.82 17.56
N ALA A 19 -5.39 0.41 17.47
CA ALA A 19 -4.95 0.62 16.15
C ALA A 19 -6.15 0.96 15.32
N GLY A 20 -6.07 1.70 14.33
CA GLY A 20 -7.20 2.02 13.52
C GLY A 20 -7.64 0.83 12.66
N PRO A 21 -8.52 1.07 11.70
CA PRO A 21 -8.99 0.03 10.80
C PRO A 21 -7.89 -0.55 9.91
N ALA A 22 -6.75 0.11 9.85
CA ALA A 22 -5.69 -0.29 8.94
C ALA A 22 -4.98 -1.56 9.39
N GLY A 23 -4.66 -1.66 10.68
CA GLY A 23 -3.83 -2.76 11.14
C GLY A 23 -2.52 -2.84 10.38
N GLU A 24 -1.99 -4.04 10.22
CA GLU A 24 -0.75 -4.30 9.48
C GLU A 24 -1.01 -5.26 8.31
N PRO A 25 -1.76 -4.84 7.31
CA PRO A 25 -2.17 -5.71 6.21
C PRO A 25 -1.07 -6.01 5.19
N LEU A 26 0.06 -5.31 5.25
CA LEU A 26 1.18 -5.53 4.34
C LEU A 26 2.27 -6.30 5.08
N THR A 27 2.67 -7.45 4.55
CA THR A 27 3.81 -8.21 5.05
C THR A 27 4.85 -8.28 3.94
N ILE A 28 6.09 -7.97 4.26
CA ILE A 28 7.22 -8.22 3.38
C ILE A 28 7.86 -9.51 3.84
N ASN A 29 7.93 -10.48 2.93
CA ASN A 29 8.26 -11.87 3.27
C ASN A 29 9.76 -12.16 3.26
N ASN A 30 10.55 -11.29 2.64
CA ASN A 30 11.97 -11.49 2.47
C ASN A 30 12.68 -10.14 2.44
N SER A 31 13.97 -10.16 2.10
CA SER A 31 14.80 -8.96 1.95
C SER A 31 15.15 -8.30 3.29
N SER A 32 15.84 -7.19 3.20
CA SER A 32 16.24 -6.41 4.38
C SER A 32 15.02 -5.81 5.11
N MET A 33 13.86 -5.80 4.46
CA MET A 33 12.65 -5.18 5.01
C MET A 33 11.63 -6.20 5.51
N ALA A 34 12.00 -7.47 5.67
CA ALA A 34 11.05 -8.49 6.11
C ALA A 34 10.33 -8.06 7.41
N GLY A 35 9.00 -8.21 7.43
CA GLY A 35 8.17 -7.79 8.56
C GLY A 35 6.79 -7.36 8.12
N SER A 36 5.94 -7.01 9.09
CA SER A 36 4.58 -6.53 8.84
C SER A 36 4.52 -5.03 9.05
N TYR A 37 3.72 -4.37 8.24
CA TYR A 37 3.68 -2.90 8.19
C TYR A 37 2.26 -2.37 8.21
N LEU A 38 2.09 -1.24 8.89
CA LEU A 38 0.84 -0.48 8.87
C LEU A 38 0.57 0.01 7.45
N ALA A 39 -0.67 -0.13 7.03
CA ALA A 39 -1.12 0.37 5.73
C ALA A 39 -2.62 0.58 5.79
N ILE A 40 -3.13 1.48 4.96
CA ILE A 40 -4.56 1.76 4.89
C ILE A 40 -5.08 1.28 3.54
N PRO A 41 -6.05 0.35 3.52
CA PRO A 41 -6.65 -0.11 2.27
C PRO A 41 -7.40 1.02 1.56
N ALA A 42 -7.44 0.95 0.25
CA ALA A 42 -8.23 1.87 -0.55
C ALA A 42 -9.71 1.72 -0.21
N SER A 43 -10.47 2.82 -0.31
CA SER A 43 -11.92 2.80 -0.07
C SER A 43 -12.70 2.34 -1.29
N PHE A 44 -12.04 1.96 -2.36
CA PHE A 44 -12.63 1.54 -3.63
C PHE A 44 -11.87 0.33 -4.17
N GLY A 45 -12.43 -0.29 -5.21
CA GLY A 45 -11.83 -1.47 -5.82
C GLY A 45 -12.13 -2.75 -5.04
N VAL A 46 -11.43 -3.82 -5.41
CA VAL A 46 -11.56 -5.09 -4.73
C VAL A 46 -10.91 -4.99 -3.36
N GLY A 47 -11.61 -5.45 -2.32
CA GLY A 47 -11.07 -5.43 -0.96
C GLY A 47 -9.91 -6.40 -0.81
N LEU A 48 -9.14 -6.20 0.26
CA LEU A 48 -8.07 -7.13 0.60
C LEU A 48 -8.65 -8.51 0.90
N PRO A 49 -7.97 -9.59 0.52
CA PRO A 49 -8.44 -10.93 0.84
C PRO A 49 -8.47 -11.15 2.35
N ALA A 50 -9.47 -11.90 2.82
CA ALA A 50 -9.69 -12.08 4.25
C ALA A 50 -9.02 -13.35 4.80
N GLU A 51 -8.77 -14.34 3.96
CA GLU A 51 -8.30 -15.65 4.43
C GLU A 51 -6.94 -16.03 3.86
N THR A 52 -6.80 -16.01 2.53
CA THR A 52 -5.56 -16.35 1.87
C THR A 52 -4.88 -15.08 1.38
N PRO A 53 -3.67 -14.77 1.84
CA PRO A 53 -3.00 -13.54 1.42
C PRO A 53 -2.77 -13.48 -0.08
N LEU A 54 -2.88 -12.28 -0.64
CA LEU A 54 -2.43 -12.00 -2.00
C LEU A 54 -0.93 -11.83 -1.95
N THR A 55 -0.18 -12.77 -2.52
CA THR A 55 1.28 -12.76 -2.45
C THR A 55 1.88 -12.64 -3.84
N ALA A 56 2.79 -11.71 -4.01
CA ALA A 56 3.52 -11.52 -5.26
C ALA A 56 4.77 -10.68 -5.00
N GLU A 57 5.65 -10.62 -5.99
CA GLU A 57 6.77 -9.69 -5.92
C GLU A 57 6.31 -8.27 -6.12
N LEU A 58 7.02 -7.34 -5.49
CA LEU A 58 6.81 -5.91 -5.70
C LEU A 58 7.54 -5.47 -6.98
N ALA A 59 6.92 -4.56 -7.71
CA ALA A 59 7.54 -3.97 -8.90
C ALA A 59 7.31 -2.46 -8.87
N LEU A 60 8.39 -1.69 -8.91
CA LEU A 60 8.32 -0.24 -8.95
C LEU A 60 7.88 0.20 -10.36
N VAL A 61 6.80 0.97 -10.42
CA VAL A 61 6.32 1.53 -11.68
C VAL A 61 7.25 2.65 -12.13
N THR A 62 7.59 2.66 -13.42
CA THR A 62 8.26 3.81 -14.03
C THR A 62 7.41 4.33 -15.19
N ASP A 63 7.35 5.65 -15.35
CA ASP A 63 6.58 6.25 -16.43
C ASP A 63 7.47 7.04 -17.40
N SER A 64 6.83 7.58 -18.45
CA SER A 64 7.57 8.08 -19.62
C SER A 64 8.07 9.51 -19.48
N SER A 65 7.72 10.21 -18.40
CA SER A 65 7.93 11.66 -18.39
C SER A 65 8.14 12.16 -16.97
N VAL A 66 8.95 13.21 -16.88
CA VAL A 66 9.23 13.90 -15.62
C VAL A 66 8.54 15.26 -15.60
N ILE A 67 7.26 15.30 -15.95
CA ILE A 67 6.52 16.55 -15.96
C ILE A 67 6.63 17.26 -14.61
N ASN A 68 6.57 16.50 -13.53
CA ASN A 68 6.63 17.02 -12.16
C ASN A 68 7.91 16.59 -11.44
N GLY A 69 8.86 16.00 -12.14
CA GLY A 69 10.10 15.52 -11.53
C GLY A 69 10.02 14.12 -10.95
N ASP A 70 8.89 13.42 -11.09
CA ASP A 70 8.73 12.09 -10.52
C ASP A 70 8.41 11.06 -11.61
N LEU A 71 9.29 10.06 -11.77
CA LEU A 71 9.10 8.97 -12.73
C LEU A 71 8.28 7.82 -12.16
N TYR A 72 7.90 7.86 -10.86
CA TYR A 72 7.34 6.71 -10.16
C TYR A 72 5.90 6.94 -9.74
N ASP A 73 5.22 7.93 -10.28
CA ASP A 73 3.87 8.28 -9.85
C ASP A 73 2.75 7.73 -10.76
N ALA A 74 3.11 7.11 -11.88
CA ALA A 74 2.16 6.53 -12.83
C ALA A 74 1.15 7.55 -13.39
N CYS A 75 1.52 8.82 -13.46
CA CYS A 75 0.65 9.86 -14.03
C CYS A 75 0.85 10.03 -15.53
N GLN A 76 1.93 9.50 -16.08
CA GLN A 76 2.18 9.43 -17.52
C GLN A 76 2.27 7.96 -17.95
N SER A 77 2.41 7.71 -19.24
CA SER A 77 2.44 6.34 -19.77
C SER A 77 3.51 5.50 -19.10
N ILE A 78 3.11 4.34 -18.60
CA ILE A 78 4.02 3.41 -17.93
C ILE A 78 4.97 2.80 -18.97
N THR A 79 6.26 2.78 -18.65
CA THR A 79 7.30 2.31 -19.55
C THR A 79 7.78 0.90 -19.25
N ASN A 80 7.50 0.37 -18.06
CA ASN A 80 7.97 -0.95 -17.64
C ASN A 80 6.84 -1.93 -17.38
N GLY A 81 5.79 -1.90 -18.22
CA GLY A 81 4.61 -2.72 -18.04
C GLY A 81 4.89 -4.22 -17.91
N SER A 82 5.86 -4.73 -18.68
CA SER A 82 6.21 -6.15 -18.62
C SER A 82 6.76 -6.57 -17.25
N GLU A 83 7.34 -5.63 -16.49
CA GLU A 83 7.85 -5.91 -15.16
C GLU A 83 6.75 -5.87 -14.10
N ILE A 84 5.59 -5.32 -14.43
CA ILE A 84 4.48 -5.13 -13.50
C ILE A 84 3.48 -6.29 -13.60
N SER A 85 3.39 -6.93 -14.75
CA SER A 85 2.41 -7.97 -15.00
C SER A 85 2.53 -9.10 -13.96
N GLY A 86 1.42 -9.40 -13.27
CA GLY A 86 1.36 -10.45 -12.25
C GLY A 86 1.98 -10.07 -10.92
N LYS A 87 2.35 -8.81 -10.73
CA LYS A 87 3.03 -8.36 -9.52
C LYS A 87 2.21 -7.32 -8.77
N ILE A 88 2.68 -6.96 -7.59
CA ILE A 88 2.13 -5.86 -6.80
C ILE A 88 2.91 -4.60 -7.18
N ALA A 89 2.24 -3.65 -7.81
CA ALA A 89 2.88 -2.41 -8.28
C ALA A 89 3.12 -1.47 -7.10
N VAL A 90 4.28 -0.81 -7.10
CA VAL A 90 4.62 0.24 -6.12
C VAL A 90 4.62 1.56 -6.86
N ILE A 91 3.82 2.52 -6.36
CA ILE A 91 3.58 3.79 -7.04
C ILE A 91 3.62 4.91 -6.00
N ARG A 92 4.31 6.01 -6.31
CA ARG A 92 4.34 7.17 -5.41
C ARG A 92 3.10 8.02 -5.60
N ARG A 93 2.53 8.51 -4.48
CA ARG A 93 1.43 9.47 -4.48
C ARG A 93 1.88 10.78 -5.10
N GLY A 94 0.97 11.50 -5.73
CA GLY A 94 1.21 12.85 -6.22
C GLY A 94 0.72 13.05 -7.63
N THR A 95 0.44 14.28 -7.98
CA THR A 95 0.10 14.79 -9.31
C THR A 95 -1.27 14.35 -9.81
N CYS A 96 -1.56 13.05 -9.88
CA CYS A 96 -2.85 12.55 -10.36
C CYS A 96 -3.54 11.72 -9.28
N GLU A 97 -4.81 11.41 -9.51
CA GLU A 97 -5.67 10.77 -8.52
C GLU A 97 -5.29 9.31 -8.29
N PHE A 98 -5.66 8.78 -7.13
CA PHE A 98 -5.34 7.40 -6.76
C PHE A 98 -5.96 6.39 -7.73
N GLY A 99 -7.24 6.59 -8.07
CA GLY A 99 -7.90 5.71 -9.03
C GLY A 99 -7.20 5.68 -10.38
N PHE A 100 -6.74 6.83 -10.86
CA PHE A 100 -5.99 6.92 -12.11
C PHE A 100 -4.72 6.08 -12.07
N LYS A 101 -3.94 6.21 -10.99
CA LYS A 101 -2.69 5.46 -10.82
C LYS A 101 -2.93 3.96 -10.81
N ILE A 102 -3.94 3.53 -10.05
CA ILE A 102 -4.22 2.12 -9.86
C ILE A 102 -4.77 1.50 -11.16
N LEU A 103 -5.63 2.24 -11.87
CA LEU A 103 -6.11 1.80 -13.18
C LEU A 103 -4.96 1.63 -14.18
N ALA A 104 -3.99 2.56 -14.16
CA ALA A 104 -2.83 2.48 -15.04
C ALA A 104 -2.02 1.21 -14.76
N ALA A 105 -1.79 0.89 -13.49
CA ALA A 105 -1.07 -0.32 -13.12
C ALA A 105 -1.86 -1.58 -13.46
N GLN A 106 -3.18 -1.56 -13.26
CA GLN A 106 -4.04 -2.69 -13.63
C GLN A 106 -3.98 -2.98 -15.12
N ALA A 107 -3.95 -1.93 -15.95
CA ALA A 107 -3.86 -2.09 -17.39
C ALA A 107 -2.57 -2.81 -17.81
N GLU A 108 -1.53 -2.73 -17.00
CA GLU A 108 -0.27 -3.45 -17.24
C GLU A 108 -0.25 -4.84 -16.58
N GLY A 109 -1.31 -5.24 -15.91
CA GLY A 109 -1.41 -6.57 -15.31
C GLY A 109 -1.06 -6.65 -13.83
N ALA A 110 -0.98 -5.54 -13.12
CA ALA A 110 -0.77 -5.56 -11.67
C ALA A 110 -1.92 -6.27 -10.96
N ILE A 111 -1.61 -7.10 -9.99
CA ILE A 111 -2.62 -7.83 -9.21
C ILE A 111 -2.85 -7.23 -7.83
N GLY A 112 -2.09 -6.21 -7.46
CA GLY A 112 -2.23 -5.43 -6.26
C GLY A 112 -1.42 -4.17 -6.41
N VAL A 113 -1.66 -3.18 -5.54
CA VAL A 113 -0.93 -1.90 -5.61
C VAL A 113 -0.60 -1.41 -4.20
N VAL A 114 0.63 -0.94 -4.03
CA VAL A 114 1.08 -0.23 -2.83
C VAL A 114 1.37 1.21 -3.25
N ILE A 115 0.60 2.14 -2.70
CA ILE A 115 0.83 3.57 -2.89
C ILE A 115 1.74 4.07 -1.77
N VAL A 116 2.77 4.81 -2.14
CA VAL A 116 3.74 5.38 -1.20
C VAL A 116 3.36 6.83 -0.96
N ASN A 117 3.09 7.19 0.30
CA ASN A 117 2.74 8.57 0.62
C ASN A 117 3.91 9.50 0.27
N ASN A 118 3.60 10.70 -0.20
CA ASN A 118 4.60 11.68 -0.63
C ASN A 118 4.76 12.83 0.36
N VAL A 119 4.12 12.73 1.53
CA VAL A 119 4.28 13.70 2.61
C VAL A 119 4.60 12.96 3.89
N ALA A 120 5.28 13.64 4.81
CA ALA A 120 5.65 13.06 6.09
C ALA A 120 4.41 12.69 6.89
N GLY A 121 4.54 11.65 7.70
CA GLY A 121 3.43 11.13 8.50
C GLY A 121 2.95 9.79 7.96
N GLY A 122 1.88 9.30 8.55
CA GLY A 122 1.33 7.99 8.20
C GLY A 122 0.57 7.97 6.90
N ALA A 123 0.07 6.79 6.55
CA ALA A 123 -0.80 6.62 5.40
C ALA A 123 -2.14 7.33 5.64
N ILE A 124 -2.81 7.66 4.56
CA ILE A 124 -4.13 8.28 4.60
C ILE A 124 -5.14 7.41 3.82
N PRO A 125 -6.44 7.56 4.08
CA PRO A 125 -7.44 6.92 3.24
C PRO A 125 -7.36 7.46 1.81
N MET A 126 -7.56 6.57 0.83
CA MET A 126 -7.52 6.93 -0.58
C MET A 126 -8.92 6.92 -1.15
N GLY A 127 -9.31 8.02 -1.78
CA GLY A 127 -10.55 8.10 -2.54
C GLY A 127 -10.31 7.76 -4.00
N GLU A 128 -11.38 7.38 -4.69
CA GLU A 128 -11.31 6.91 -6.07
C GLU A 128 -10.91 8.01 -7.05
N GLY A 129 -11.46 9.19 -6.87
CA GLY A 129 -11.29 10.27 -7.83
C GLY A 129 -12.40 10.24 -8.88
N ALA A 130 -12.12 10.82 -10.04
CA ALA A 130 -13.11 10.99 -11.11
C ALA A 130 -13.31 9.72 -11.95
N ASP A 131 -12.30 8.86 -12.03
CA ASP A 131 -12.39 7.65 -12.84
C ASP A 131 -13.07 6.54 -12.08
N ASP A 132 -13.76 5.65 -12.79
CA ASP A 132 -14.39 4.48 -12.18
C ASP A 132 -13.30 3.43 -11.92
N ALA A 133 -12.90 3.33 -10.67
CA ALA A 133 -11.89 2.38 -10.20
C ALA A 133 -12.52 1.28 -9.33
N SER A 134 -13.80 0.98 -9.52
CA SER A 134 -14.52 0.02 -8.68
C SER A 134 -14.04 -1.42 -8.87
N ASN A 135 -13.38 -1.74 -9.97
CA ASN A 135 -12.90 -3.09 -10.26
C ASN A 135 -11.37 -3.20 -10.22
N THR A 136 -10.70 -2.24 -9.58
CA THR A 136 -9.25 -2.28 -9.45
C THR A 136 -8.80 -3.32 -8.43
N PRO A 137 -7.56 -3.81 -8.52
CA PRO A 137 -7.06 -4.82 -7.59
C PRO A 137 -6.91 -4.28 -6.17
N PRO A 138 -6.75 -5.17 -5.18
CA PRO A 138 -6.52 -4.74 -3.80
C PRO A 138 -5.36 -3.76 -3.71
N SER A 139 -5.57 -2.66 -3.01
CA SER A 139 -4.59 -1.57 -2.94
C SER A 139 -4.52 -1.00 -1.54
N VAL A 140 -3.31 -0.63 -1.12
CA VAL A 140 -3.06 -0.02 0.18
C VAL A 140 -2.13 1.18 0.03
N MET A 141 -2.17 2.09 1.02
CA MET A 141 -1.16 3.13 1.15
C MET A 141 -0.29 2.86 2.36
N VAL A 142 1.02 3.01 2.20
CA VAL A 142 1.99 2.99 3.30
C VAL A 142 2.48 4.41 3.57
N SER A 143 3.10 4.59 4.75
CA SER A 143 3.71 5.88 5.09
C SER A 143 4.85 6.23 4.13
N GLN A 144 5.24 7.51 4.13
CA GLN A 144 6.36 7.96 3.31
C GLN A 144 7.64 7.21 3.68
N ASP A 145 7.93 7.07 4.98
CA ASP A 145 9.19 6.44 5.42
C ASP A 145 9.29 4.99 4.94
N ILE A 146 8.26 4.20 5.20
CA ILE A 146 8.24 2.80 4.79
C ILE A 146 8.27 2.70 3.26
N GLY A 147 7.46 3.51 2.61
CA GLY A 147 7.36 3.49 1.15
C GLY A 147 8.65 3.88 0.45
N GLU A 148 9.34 4.91 0.92
CA GLU A 148 10.60 5.33 0.31
C GLU A 148 11.70 4.29 0.56
N ASP A 149 11.67 3.59 1.69
CA ASP A 149 12.58 2.47 1.93
C ASP A 149 12.32 1.34 0.94
N ILE A 150 11.04 1.05 0.66
CA ILE A 150 10.68 0.03 -0.35
C ILE A 150 11.20 0.46 -1.72
N ILE A 151 10.98 1.71 -2.12
CA ILE A 151 11.45 2.21 -3.40
C ILE A 151 12.97 2.10 -3.51
N SER A 152 13.68 2.52 -2.46
CA SER A 152 15.15 2.43 -2.44
C SER A 152 15.65 1.00 -2.58
N ALA A 153 15.02 0.06 -1.89
CA ALA A 153 15.39 -1.34 -1.96
C ALA A 153 15.17 -1.90 -3.36
N LEU A 154 14.03 -1.57 -3.98
CA LEU A 154 13.74 -2.01 -5.35
C LEU A 154 14.73 -1.40 -6.35
N LEU A 155 15.07 -0.12 -6.19
CA LEU A 155 16.04 0.54 -7.06
C LEU A 155 17.43 -0.03 -6.91
N SER A 156 17.77 -0.57 -5.73
CA SER A 156 19.06 -1.22 -5.51
C SER A 156 19.12 -2.64 -6.09
N GLY A 157 18.00 -3.16 -6.60
CA GLY A 157 17.94 -4.46 -7.25
C GLY A 157 17.46 -5.59 -6.35
N GLU A 158 16.96 -5.31 -5.15
CA GLU A 158 16.41 -6.36 -4.30
C GLU A 158 15.13 -6.93 -4.91
N SER A 159 14.96 -8.26 -4.79
CA SER A 159 13.70 -8.93 -5.11
C SER A 159 12.89 -9.03 -3.82
N ILE A 160 11.74 -8.39 -3.80
CA ILE A 160 10.92 -8.29 -2.59
C ILE A 160 9.58 -8.98 -2.83
N SER A 161 9.30 -10.03 -2.07
CA SER A 161 7.99 -10.68 -2.04
C SER A 161 7.14 -10.04 -0.96
N ALA A 162 5.89 -9.74 -1.27
CA ALA A 162 4.97 -9.11 -0.32
C ALA A 162 3.62 -9.80 -0.33
N SER A 163 2.90 -9.68 0.77
CA SER A 163 1.56 -10.23 0.94
C SER A 163 0.62 -9.17 1.45
N LEU A 164 -0.60 -9.17 0.92
CA LEU A 164 -1.68 -8.30 1.37
C LEU A 164 -2.79 -9.18 1.95
N LEU A 165 -3.26 -8.83 3.14
CA LEU A 165 -4.32 -9.56 3.83
C LEU A 165 -5.14 -8.59 4.65
N ASP A 166 -6.45 -8.78 4.66
CA ASP A 166 -7.33 -7.97 5.51
C ASP A 166 -7.14 -8.40 6.96
N THR A 167 -6.61 -7.51 7.77
CA THR A 167 -6.38 -7.74 9.21
C THR A 167 -7.43 -7.07 10.08
N SER A 168 -8.42 -6.42 9.49
CA SER A 168 -9.43 -5.67 10.25
C SER A 168 -10.36 -6.56 11.06
N GLY A 169 -10.45 -7.84 10.72
CA GLY A 169 -11.25 -8.80 11.45
C GLY A 169 -10.57 -9.41 12.68
N PHE A 170 -9.32 -9.07 12.93
CA PHE A 170 -8.57 -9.58 14.07
C PHE A 170 -8.57 -8.56 15.20
N ASP A 171 -9.10 -8.93 16.34
CA ASP A 171 -9.20 -8.05 17.51
C ASP A 171 -8.25 -8.47 18.61
#